data_d47714db01a30bd30247eea02db8ae3f
#
_entry.id   d47714db01a30bd30247eea02db8ae3f
#
_cell.length_a   1.000
_cell.length_b   1.000
_cell.length_c   1.000
_cell.angle_alpha   90.00
_cell.angle_beta   90.00
_cell.angle_gamma   90.00
#
_symmetry.space_group_name_H-M   'P 1'
#
loop_
_entity.id
_entity.type
_entity.pdbx_description
1 polymer ?
#
loop_
_entity_poly.entity_id
_entity_poly.type
_entity_poly.pdbx_seq_one_letter_code
_entity_poly.pdbx_strand_id
1 'polypeptide(L)'
;MKKQSLWMTIPVTTAVLLALAGCGGPGSNQASTGGQPSAASGSEQTQSGSGSSASTDTEENGTKTNTATNASSASTGKDGTANSNTNGSTTHSELSNVDEVVKAVRSELKNQSVSLPTSFPLPKGKYLGAAITTNTIDASHVNFYTVNKPLALNDPSLTNSNSKMPWLASYEVKTYENPNQTDLFPETDLQNIPKDMSVDLGHGIKGMVEGAAGSQYLTWQEGRWTLQIRSVSEDQMNNPGIAKKMVEYLESHMLPAPKDKGFVDVQYASGGKSVRVTISWQDGKQIHQLKTDQVPLDALGMVVSVK
;
A
#
# COMPACT_ATOMS: atom_id res chain seq x y z
N MET A 1 -25.26 -54.42 -7.37
CA MET A 1 -23.92 -54.36 -7.94
C MET A 1 -23.16 -53.26 -7.17
N LYS A 2 -22.27 -53.70 -6.27
CA LYS A 2 -21.44 -52.81 -5.41
C LYS A 2 -20.15 -52.48 -6.19
N LYS A 3 -19.89 -51.22 -6.45
CA LYS A 3 -18.59 -50.76 -6.97
C LYS A 3 -17.70 -50.40 -5.78
N GLN A 4 -16.65 -51.18 -5.61
CA GLN A 4 -15.57 -50.90 -4.65
C GLN A 4 -14.60 -49.88 -5.27
N SER A 5 -14.33 -48.84 -4.53
CA SER A 5 -13.36 -47.80 -4.84
C SER A 5 -12.01 -48.21 -4.22
N LEU A 6 -11.01 -48.36 -5.09
CA LEU A 6 -9.65 -48.77 -4.74
C LEU A 6 -8.87 -47.52 -4.31
N TRP A 7 -8.43 -47.46 -3.06
CA TRP A 7 -7.54 -46.45 -2.52
C TRP A 7 -6.10 -46.86 -2.76
N MET A 8 -5.39 -46.05 -3.52
CA MET A 8 -3.96 -46.23 -3.81
C MET A 8 -3.17 -45.33 -2.86
N THR A 9 -2.55 -45.91 -1.84
CA THR A 9 -1.62 -45.29 -0.92
C THR A 9 -0.23 -45.31 -1.52
N ILE A 10 0.38 -44.13 -1.70
CA ILE A 10 1.77 -43.96 -2.11
C ILE A 10 2.59 -43.62 -0.87
N PRO A 11 3.64 -44.40 -0.50
CA PRO A 11 4.54 -44.03 0.59
C PRO A 11 5.56 -43.00 0.12
N VAL A 12 5.63 -41.88 0.82
CA VAL A 12 6.70 -40.87 0.70
C VAL A 12 7.86 -41.31 1.60
N THR A 13 8.95 -41.75 1.01
CA THR A 13 10.21 -41.99 1.68
C THR A 13 11.00 -40.69 1.77
N THR A 14 11.13 -40.17 2.97
CA THR A 14 11.99 -39.01 3.30
C THR A 14 13.39 -39.54 3.57
N ALA A 15 14.35 -39.20 2.71
CA ALA A 15 15.78 -39.45 2.94
C ALA A 15 16.38 -38.19 3.59
N VAL A 16 16.77 -38.32 4.87
CA VAL A 16 17.58 -37.34 5.59
C VAL A 16 19.04 -37.69 5.39
N LEU A 17 19.79 -36.83 4.70
CA LEU A 17 21.25 -36.90 4.61
C LEU A 17 21.87 -35.90 5.60
N LEU A 18 22.32 -36.40 6.73
CA LEU A 18 23.25 -35.74 7.64
C LEU A 18 24.68 -35.93 7.11
N ALA A 19 25.35 -34.87 6.74
CA ALA A 19 26.78 -34.86 6.53
C ALA A 19 27.46 -34.05 7.66
N LEU A 20 28.05 -34.79 8.60
CA LEU A 20 29.04 -34.34 9.59
C LEU A 20 30.44 -34.60 9.02
N ALA A 21 31.23 -33.55 8.89
CA ALA A 21 32.72 -33.65 8.90
C ALA A 21 33.20 -32.32 9.46
N GLY A 22 33.90 -32.18 10.49
CA GLY A 22 34.83 -33.01 11.23
C GLY A 22 36.23 -32.49 11.08
N CYS A 23 36.81 -32.01 12.20
CA CYS A 23 38.24 -31.98 12.62
C CYS A 23 39.22 -31.21 11.72
N GLY A 24 40.11 -30.47 12.27
CA GLY A 24 41.00 -30.57 13.39
C GLY A 24 41.94 -29.39 13.45
N GLY A 25 42.36 -29.00 14.49
CA GLY A 25 43.34 -29.09 15.47
C GLY A 25 44.63 -28.30 15.19
N PRO A 26 45.58 -28.18 16.12
CA PRO A 26 45.87 -26.93 16.82
C PRO A 26 47.33 -26.43 16.58
N GLY A 27 47.66 -25.21 16.98
CA GLY A 27 49.05 -24.68 17.02
C GLY A 27 49.01 -23.22 17.41
N SER A 28 49.19 -22.95 18.60
CA SER A 28 50.31 -22.58 19.51
C SER A 28 50.96 -21.23 19.20
N ASN A 29 50.85 -20.33 20.24
CA ASN A 29 51.81 -19.38 20.77
C ASN A 29 52.38 -18.25 19.90
N GLN A 30 52.21 -16.97 20.29
CA GLN A 30 53.09 -16.32 21.26
C GLN A 30 52.68 -14.89 21.54
N ALA A 31 52.90 -14.51 22.77
CA ALA A 31 52.71 -13.17 23.33
C ALA A 31 53.79 -12.19 22.87
N SER A 32 53.49 -10.90 22.87
CA SER A 32 54.38 -9.84 23.38
C SER A 32 53.61 -8.50 23.32
N THR A 33 53.22 -8.01 24.46
CA THR A 33 53.77 -6.88 25.26
C THR A 33 53.86 -5.55 24.51
N GLY A 34 53.11 -4.57 25.07
CA GLY A 34 53.66 -3.28 25.42
C GLY A 34 53.25 -2.08 24.63
N GLY A 35 52.66 -1.11 25.31
CA GLY A 35 52.81 0.27 24.93
C GLY A 35 51.57 1.13 24.91
N GLN A 36 51.17 1.60 26.08
CA GLN A 36 50.53 2.89 26.31
C GLN A 36 51.57 3.80 26.94
N PRO A 37 51.50 5.13 27.05
CA PRO A 37 50.51 6.15 26.67
C PRO A 37 51.09 7.45 26.06
N SER A 38 50.29 8.45 25.74
CA SER A 38 50.38 9.89 26.05
C SER A 38 49.47 10.70 25.15
N ALA A 39 48.54 11.35 25.66
CA ALA A 39 48.20 12.68 26.11
C ALA A 39 48.93 13.85 25.43
N ALA A 40 48.15 14.80 24.96
CA ALA A 40 48.23 16.27 25.02
C ALA A 40 47.40 16.87 23.86
N SER A 41 46.30 17.60 24.10
CA SER A 41 46.21 18.97 24.63
C SER A 41 46.47 20.06 23.59
N GLY A 42 45.52 20.97 23.45
CA GLY A 42 45.65 22.26 22.76
C GLY A 42 44.42 22.58 21.94
N SER A 43 43.39 23.21 22.44
CA SER A 43 43.19 24.66 22.70
C SER A 43 42.86 25.46 21.47
N GLU A 44 41.60 25.99 21.51
CA GLU A 44 41.21 27.40 21.28
C GLU A 44 41.47 27.98 19.88
N GLN A 45 40.60 28.75 19.25
CA GLN A 45 39.83 29.93 19.71
C GLN A 45 38.93 30.44 18.56
N THR A 46 37.71 30.80 18.89
CA THR A 46 36.95 32.05 18.64
C THR A 46 37.14 32.83 17.35
N GLN A 47 36.04 33.16 16.70
CA GLN A 47 35.42 34.52 16.64
C GLN A 47 34.38 34.54 15.52
N SER A 48 33.10 34.79 15.80
CA SER A 48 32.46 36.14 15.85
C SER A 48 32.40 36.86 14.51
N GLY A 49 31.22 37.07 14.00
CA GLY A 49 30.95 37.96 12.91
C GLY A 49 29.43 38.18 12.73
N SER A 50 28.87 39.05 13.51
CA SER A 50 27.62 39.79 13.36
C SER A 50 27.47 40.46 12.00
N GLY A 51 26.24 40.52 11.51
CA GLY A 51 25.89 41.37 10.39
C GLY A 51 24.39 41.45 10.22
N SER A 52 23.78 42.31 11.00
CA SER A 52 22.42 42.82 10.96
C SER A 52 22.24 43.82 9.81
N SER A 53 21.06 43.89 9.22
CA SER A 53 20.31 45.07 8.72
C SER A 53 19.14 44.51 7.87
N ALA A 54 17.87 44.57 8.20
CA ALA A 54 16.93 45.66 8.45
C ALA A 54 16.80 46.64 7.30
N SER A 55 15.59 46.70 6.77
CA SER A 55 14.71 47.84 6.49
C SER A 55 13.78 47.50 5.32
N THR A 56 12.45 47.46 5.56
CA THR A 56 11.44 48.55 5.40
C THR A 56 11.37 49.09 3.96
N ASP A 57 10.26 49.23 3.32
CA ASP A 57 8.92 49.75 3.53
C ASP A 57 8.10 49.49 2.25
N THR A 58 6.82 49.19 2.34
CA THR A 58 5.66 50.09 2.32
C THR A 58 5.04 50.39 0.95
N GLU A 59 3.72 50.15 0.89
CA GLU A 59 2.63 50.81 0.16
C GLU A 59 2.46 50.50 -1.35
N GLU A 60 1.33 50.55 -1.93
CA GLU A 60 -0.11 50.68 -1.58
C GLU A 60 -0.89 50.55 -2.89
N ASN A 61 -2.13 50.04 -2.79
CA ASN A 61 -3.31 50.55 -3.50
C ASN A 61 -3.58 50.19 -4.98
N GLY A 62 -4.78 49.70 -5.21
CA GLY A 62 -5.37 49.71 -6.54
C GLY A 62 -6.60 48.83 -6.71
N THR A 63 -7.64 49.12 -5.94
CA THR A 63 -9.06 48.73 -6.22
C THR A 63 -9.46 49.13 -7.64
N LYS A 64 -10.06 48.24 -8.42
CA LYS A 64 -11.17 48.57 -9.32
C LYS A 64 -12.05 47.36 -9.64
N THR A 65 -13.21 47.42 -9.06
CA THR A 65 -14.50 46.86 -9.46
C THR A 65 -14.82 47.17 -10.91
N ASN A 66 -15.33 46.19 -11.66
CA ASN A 66 -16.33 46.44 -12.67
C ASN A 66 -17.28 45.27 -12.87
N THR A 67 -18.51 45.51 -12.48
CA THR A 67 -19.77 44.84 -12.75
C THR A 67 -20.26 45.19 -14.14
N ALA A 68 -20.77 44.21 -14.91
CA ALA A 68 -21.84 44.36 -15.93
C ALA A 68 -22.20 42.96 -16.40
N THR A 69 -23.28 42.40 -16.02
CA THR A 69 -24.71 42.41 -16.41
C THR A 69 -25.01 42.22 -17.90
N ASN A 70 -25.86 41.18 -18.10
CA ASN A 70 -26.87 40.98 -19.15
C ASN A 70 -26.39 40.43 -20.52
N ALA A 71 -27.12 39.58 -21.24
CA ALA A 71 -28.55 39.24 -21.26
C ALA A 71 -28.78 37.95 -22.07
N SER A 72 -29.81 37.29 -21.72
CA SER A 72 -30.69 36.35 -22.41
C SER A 72 -30.83 36.52 -23.94
N SER A 73 -30.84 35.39 -24.67
CA SER A 73 -31.72 35.26 -25.84
C SER A 73 -32.05 33.79 -26.10
N ALA A 74 -33.30 33.45 -25.98
CA ALA A 74 -33.93 32.24 -26.43
C ALA A 74 -34.07 32.25 -27.97
N SER A 75 -33.89 31.08 -28.59
CA SER A 75 -34.42 30.82 -29.92
C SER A 75 -34.87 29.36 -30.03
N THR A 76 -36.16 29.19 -30.21
CA THR A 76 -36.93 28.03 -30.61
C THR A 76 -36.68 27.69 -32.07
N GLY A 77 -36.68 26.36 -32.40
CA GLY A 77 -36.80 25.89 -33.81
C GLY A 77 -36.49 24.41 -33.95
N LYS A 78 -37.49 23.59 -33.83
CA LYS A 78 -38.17 22.62 -34.71
C LYS A 78 -37.39 21.47 -35.32
N ASP A 79 -37.88 20.27 -34.97
CA ASP A 79 -38.10 19.04 -35.74
C ASP A 79 -37.07 18.60 -36.81
N GLY A 80 -36.55 17.42 -36.54
CA GLY A 80 -35.89 16.56 -37.52
C GLY A 80 -35.88 15.13 -37.05
N THR A 81 -36.89 14.36 -37.36
CA THR A 81 -37.00 12.90 -37.23
C THR A 81 -35.86 12.27 -38.03
N ALA A 82 -34.94 11.56 -37.36
CA ALA A 82 -34.03 10.68 -38.02
C ALA A 82 -33.92 9.35 -37.26
N ASN A 83 -34.45 8.40 -37.86
CA ASN A 83 -34.38 6.96 -37.88
C ASN A 83 -33.27 6.34 -37.00
N SER A 84 -33.70 5.67 -35.93
CA SER A 84 -32.89 4.81 -35.12
C SER A 84 -32.56 3.51 -35.85
N ASN A 85 -31.35 3.40 -36.33
CA ASN A 85 -30.76 2.11 -36.71
C ASN A 85 -29.99 1.56 -35.51
N THR A 86 -30.65 0.68 -34.74
CA THR A 86 -30.06 -0.05 -33.62
C THR A 86 -29.11 -1.13 -34.14
N ASN A 87 -27.87 -0.73 -34.44
CA ASN A 87 -26.79 -1.67 -34.43
C ASN A 87 -26.25 -1.72 -33.02
N GLY A 88 -26.41 -2.85 -32.33
CA GLY A 88 -25.91 -3.12 -31.01
C GLY A 88 -24.38 -3.18 -31.00
N SER A 89 -23.75 -2.01 -31.07
CA SER A 89 -22.38 -1.80 -30.63
C SER A 89 -22.51 -1.30 -29.18
N THR A 90 -22.12 -2.12 -28.24
CA THR A 90 -21.85 -1.70 -26.86
C THR A 90 -20.77 -0.64 -26.93
N THR A 91 -21.14 0.62 -27.09
CA THR A 91 -20.24 1.76 -26.92
C THR A 91 -19.86 1.76 -25.44
N HIS A 92 -18.72 1.17 -25.12
CA HIS A 92 -18.09 1.34 -23.82
C HIS A 92 -17.77 2.83 -23.68
N SER A 93 -18.57 3.54 -22.86
CA SER A 93 -18.34 4.95 -22.57
C SER A 93 -16.97 5.12 -21.93
N GLU A 94 -16.21 6.09 -22.42
CA GLU A 94 -14.97 6.49 -21.76
C GLU A 94 -15.29 7.07 -20.36
N LEU A 95 -14.54 6.66 -19.34
CA LEU A 95 -14.75 7.02 -17.93
C LEU A 95 -13.77 8.12 -17.54
N SER A 96 -14.28 9.32 -17.31
CA SER A 96 -13.49 10.55 -17.20
C SER A 96 -13.05 10.91 -15.78
N ASN A 97 -13.69 10.33 -14.77
CA ASN A 97 -13.35 10.56 -13.36
C ASN A 97 -13.41 9.27 -12.54
N VAL A 98 -12.86 9.33 -11.32
CA VAL A 98 -12.77 8.17 -10.41
C VAL A 98 -14.16 7.60 -10.08
N ASP A 99 -15.16 8.47 -9.82
CA ASP A 99 -16.49 8.02 -9.43
C ASP A 99 -17.18 7.24 -10.56
N GLU A 100 -17.00 7.66 -11.80
CA GLU A 100 -17.51 6.94 -12.98
C GLU A 100 -16.86 5.55 -13.10
N VAL A 101 -15.54 5.47 -12.91
CA VAL A 101 -14.82 4.19 -12.93
C VAL A 101 -15.30 3.26 -11.83
N VAL A 102 -15.39 3.74 -10.59
CA VAL A 102 -15.85 2.94 -9.44
C VAL A 102 -17.29 2.49 -9.63
N LYS A 103 -18.16 3.39 -10.13
CA LYS A 103 -19.57 3.06 -10.46
C LYS A 103 -19.66 1.99 -11.55
N ALA A 104 -18.87 2.12 -12.61
CA ALA A 104 -18.82 1.13 -13.69
C ALA A 104 -18.33 -0.23 -13.18
N VAL A 105 -17.26 -0.27 -12.38
CA VAL A 105 -16.78 -1.50 -11.73
C VAL A 105 -17.90 -2.12 -10.90
N ARG A 106 -18.53 -1.34 -10.00
CA ARG A 106 -19.60 -1.85 -9.12
C ARG A 106 -20.79 -2.43 -9.90
N SER A 107 -21.21 -1.78 -10.97
CA SER A 107 -22.33 -2.26 -11.78
C SER A 107 -22.01 -3.54 -12.56
N GLU A 108 -20.75 -3.80 -12.87
CA GLU A 108 -20.30 -4.99 -13.60
C GLU A 108 -20.04 -6.18 -12.68
N LEU A 109 -19.70 -5.96 -11.39
CA LEU A 109 -19.44 -7.03 -10.45
C LEU A 109 -20.70 -7.86 -10.19
N LYS A 110 -20.55 -9.20 -10.20
CA LYS A 110 -21.63 -10.13 -9.86
C LYS A 110 -22.08 -9.99 -8.41
N ASN A 111 -21.13 -9.77 -7.50
CA ASN A 111 -21.42 -9.43 -6.11
C ASN A 111 -21.39 -7.91 -5.94
N GLN A 112 -22.55 -7.29 -6.03
CA GLN A 112 -22.70 -5.83 -5.92
C GLN A 112 -22.61 -5.30 -4.49
N SER A 113 -22.58 -6.18 -3.48
CA SER A 113 -22.37 -5.78 -2.07
C SER A 113 -20.90 -5.53 -1.72
N VAL A 114 -19.98 -5.76 -2.66
CA VAL A 114 -18.55 -5.51 -2.46
C VAL A 114 -18.29 -4.01 -2.33
N SER A 115 -17.73 -3.61 -1.20
CA SER A 115 -17.19 -2.27 -1.01
C SER A 115 -15.92 -2.08 -1.84
N LEU A 116 -15.75 -0.90 -2.46
CA LEU A 116 -14.63 -0.59 -3.33
C LEU A 116 -13.90 0.67 -2.87
N PRO A 117 -12.58 0.80 -3.10
CA PRO A 117 -11.88 2.06 -2.95
C PRO A 117 -12.50 3.15 -3.83
N THR A 118 -12.69 4.35 -3.29
CA THR A 118 -13.29 5.50 -3.99
C THR A 118 -12.32 6.65 -4.17
N SER A 119 -11.09 6.54 -3.66
CA SER A 119 -10.02 7.54 -3.82
C SER A 119 -8.72 6.86 -4.22
N PHE A 120 -7.99 7.48 -5.15
CA PHE A 120 -6.74 6.96 -5.69
C PHE A 120 -5.71 8.09 -5.85
N PRO A 121 -4.40 7.85 -5.60
CA PRO A 121 -3.34 8.85 -5.70
C PRO A 121 -2.94 9.09 -7.17
N LEU A 122 -3.82 9.75 -7.91
CA LEU A 122 -3.57 10.05 -9.33
C LEU A 122 -2.75 11.33 -9.49
N PRO A 123 -1.67 11.31 -10.28
CA PRO A 123 -0.97 12.53 -10.67
C PRO A 123 -1.88 13.48 -11.46
N LYS A 124 -1.60 14.78 -11.37
CA LYS A 124 -2.36 15.80 -12.10
C LYS A 124 -2.41 15.50 -13.61
N GLY A 125 -3.61 15.53 -14.18
CA GLY A 125 -3.84 15.26 -15.60
C GLY A 125 -3.78 13.80 -16.00
N LYS A 126 -3.82 12.88 -15.04
CA LYS A 126 -3.99 11.44 -15.27
C LYS A 126 -5.39 11.00 -14.89
N TYR A 127 -5.79 9.86 -15.42
CA TYR A 127 -7.11 9.26 -15.21
C TYR A 127 -6.95 7.87 -14.62
N LEU A 128 -8.01 7.38 -14.02
CA LEU A 128 -8.08 6.01 -13.53
C LEU A 128 -8.58 5.09 -14.63
N GLY A 129 -7.85 4.03 -14.91
CA GLY A 129 -8.32 2.90 -15.72
C GLY A 129 -8.61 1.72 -14.81
N ALA A 130 -9.58 0.87 -15.15
CA ALA A 130 -9.89 -0.33 -14.38
C ALA A 130 -10.15 -1.53 -15.27
N ALA A 131 -9.69 -2.71 -14.82
CA ALA A 131 -9.96 -3.98 -15.46
C ALA A 131 -10.33 -5.04 -14.41
N ILE A 132 -11.46 -5.69 -14.62
CA ILE A 132 -11.95 -6.79 -13.76
C ILE A 132 -11.35 -8.09 -14.30
N THR A 133 -10.56 -8.78 -13.49
CA THR A 133 -9.89 -10.03 -13.86
C THR A 133 -10.55 -11.27 -13.24
N THR A 134 -11.29 -11.10 -12.13
CA THR A 134 -12.14 -12.13 -11.55
C THR A 134 -13.49 -11.51 -11.21
N ASN A 135 -14.57 -12.20 -11.61
CA ASN A 135 -15.94 -11.74 -11.39
C ASN A 135 -16.87 -12.94 -11.17
N THR A 136 -16.88 -13.46 -9.95
CA THR A 136 -17.80 -14.50 -9.50
C THR A 136 -18.61 -14.01 -8.30
N ILE A 137 -19.56 -14.77 -7.82
CA ILE A 137 -20.32 -14.40 -6.62
C ILE A 137 -19.44 -14.43 -5.37
N ASP A 138 -18.43 -15.31 -5.34
CA ASP A 138 -17.56 -15.52 -4.20
C ASP A 138 -16.21 -14.82 -4.30
N ALA A 139 -15.86 -14.29 -5.48
CA ALA A 139 -14.59 -13.60 -5.69
C ALA A 139 -14.70 -12.50 -6.74
N SER A 140 -14.12 -11.36 -6.43
CA SER A 140 -13.90 -10.25 -7.35
C SER A 140 -12.45 -9.79 -7.27
N HIS A 141 -11.84 -9.52 -8.43
CA HIS A 141 -10.49 -8.95 -8.49
C HIS A 141 -10.47 -7.88 -9.57
N VAL A 142 -10.09 -6.68 -9.17
CA VAL A 142 -10.02 -5.48 -10.01
C VAL A 142 -8.61 -4.94 -9.99
N ASN A 143 -8.03 -4.73 -11.17
CA ASN A 143 -6.78 -4.00 -11.34
C ASN A 143 -7.07 -2.56 -11.73
N PHE A 144 -6.39 -1.63 -11.08
CA PHE A 144 -6.43 -0.19 -11.35
C PHE A 144 -5.12 0.29 -11.96
N TYR A 145 -5.21 1.22 -12.90
CA TYR A 145 -4.08 1.73 -13.67
C TYR A 145 -4.12 3.25 -13.75
N THR A 146 -2.94 3.86 -13.83
CA THR A 146 -2.81 5.28 -14.16
C THR A 146 -2.72 5.41 -15.68
N VAL A 147 -3.68 6.13 -16.29
CA VAL A 147 -3.76 6.27 -17.74
C VAL A 147 -3.71 7.73 -18.18
N ASN A 148 -3.32 7.98 -19.45
CA ASN A 148 -3.13 9.32 -19.98
C ASN A 148 -4.42 9.97 -20.53
N LYS A 149 -5.44 9.16 -20.79
CA LYS A 149 -6.75 9.56 -21.29
C LYS A 149 -7.83 8.68 -20.66
N PRO A 150 -9.08 9.12 -20.60
CA PRO A 150 -10.20 8.26 -20.21
C PRO A 150 -10.22 6.98 -21.03
N LEU A 151 -10.53 5.86 -20.38
CA LEU A 151 -10.70 4.56 -21.01
C LEU A 151 -12.00 3.93 -20.52
N ALA A 152 -12.56 3.05 -21.32
CA ALA A 152 -13.67 2.21 -20.90
C ALA A 152 -13.22 1.18 -19.85
N LEU A 153 -14.15 0.68 -19.04
CA LEU A 153 -13.92 -0.46 -18.17
C LEU A 153 -13.52 -1.68 -19.02
N ASN A 154 -12.50 -2.42 -18.58
CA ASN A 154 -11.96 -3.58 -19.29
C ASN A 154 -11.40 -3.27 -20.69
N ASP A 155 -10.97 -2.02 -20.94
CA ASP A 155 -10.33 -1.66 -22.20
C ASP A 155 -9.21 -2.66 -22.52
N PRO A 156 -9.13 -3.17 -23.77
CA PRO A 156 -8.10 -4.16 -24.14
C PRO A 156 -6.67 -3.70 -23.89
N SER A 157 -6.40 -2.39 -23.90
CA SER A 157 -5.07 -1.86 -23.57
C SER A 157 -4.66 -2.07 -22.12
N LEU A 158 -5.62 -2.29 -21.20
CA LEU A 158 -5.37 -2.59 -19.78
C LEU A 158 -5.15 -4.08 -19.52
N THR A 159 -5.74 -4.96 -20.34
CA THR A 159 -5.76 -6.41 -20.10
C THR A 159 -4.75 -7.18 -20.94
N ASN A 160 -4.14 -6.54 -21.95
CA ASN A 160 -3.15 -7.17 -22.81
C ASN A 160 -1.88 -7.46 -22.00
N SER A 161 -1.35 -8.68 -22.08
CA SER A 161 -0.11 -9.11 -21.41
C SER A 161 1.13 -8.28 -21.80
N ASN A 162 1.10 -7.63 -22.96
CA ASN A 162 2.14 -6.70 -23.42
C ASN A 162 1.89 -5.25 -23.01
N SER A 163 0.80 -4.97 -22.28
CA SER A 163 0.48 -3.62 -21.82
C SER A 163 1.53 -3.14 -20.84
N LYS A 164 2.12 -1.97 -21.15
CA LYS A 164 3.03 -1.25 -20.25
C LYS A 164 2.30 -0.16 -19.45
N MET A 165 0.97 -0.28 -19.31
CA MET A 165 0.22 0.71 -18.53
C MET A 165 0.68 0.68 -17.07
N PRO A 166 1.00 1.84 -16.47
CA PRO A 166 1.41 1.91 -15.08
C PRO A 166 0.33 1.35 -14.17
N TRP A 167 0.61 0.20 -13.56
CA TRP A 167 -0.25 -0.39 -12.55
C TRP A 167 -0.24 0.48 -11.30
N LEU A 168 -1.42 0.74 -10.77
CA LEU A 168 -1.61 1.59 -9.59
C LEU A 168 -1.90 0.75 -8.36
N ALA A 169 -2.87 -0.14 -8.45
CA ALA A 169 -3.28 -1.03 -7.38
C ALA A 169 -4.08 -2.23 -7.90
N SER A 170 -4.18 -3.27 -7.10
CA SER A 170 -5.24 -4.27 -7.25
C SER A 170 -6.09 -4.35 -5.99
N TYR A 171 -7.36 -4.65 -6.17
CA TYR A 171 -8.29 -4.86 -5.08
C TYR A 171 -9.04 -6.17 -5.28
N GLU A 172 -8.94 -7.04 -4.29
CA GLU A 172 -9.57 -8.36 -4.30
C GLU A 172 -10.48 -8.51 -3.10
N VAL A 173 -11.64 -9.11 -3.32
CA VAL A 173 -12.53 -9.60 -2.26
C VAL A 173 -12.83 -11.05 -2.55
N LYS A 174 -12.59 -11.92 -1.59
CA LYS A 174 -12.80 -13.36 -1.73
C LYS A 174 -13.45 -13.95 -0.50
N THR A 175 -14.46 -14.79 -0.73
CA THR A 175 -15.14 -15.57 0.30
C THR A 175 -14.42 -16.90 0.50
N TYR A 176 -14.09 -17.22 1.75
CA TYR A 176 -13.44 -18.44 2.16
C TYR A 176 -14.40 -19.28 3.02
N GLU A 177 -14.33 -20.60 2.90
CA GLU A 177 -15.04 -21.48 3.82
C GLU A 177 -14.46 -21.37 5.23
N ASN A 178 -13.14 -21.35 5.34
CA ASN A 178 -12.40 -21.18 6.58
C ASN A 178 -11.30 -20.10 6.43
N PRO A 179 -11.62 -18.82 6.64
CA PRO A 179 -10.67 -17.73 6.46
C PRO A 179 -9.52 -17.73 7.50
N ASN A 180 -9.69 -18.42 8.63
CA ASN A 180 -8.65 -18.51 9.67
C ASN A 180 -7.47 -19.44 9.30
N GLN A 181 -7.60 -20.20 8.22
CA GLN A 181 -6.52 -21.07 7.70
C GLN A 181 -5.65 -20.37 6.65
N THR A 182 -5.78 -19.05 6.50
CA THR A 182 -4.93 -18.29 5.56
C THR A 182 -3.70 -17.75 6.29
N ASP A 183 -2.56 -17.75 5.61
CA ASP A 183 -1.30 -17.17 6.12
C ASP A 183 -1.24 -15.63 5.96
N LEU A 184 -2.40 -15.00 5.69
CA LEU A 184 -2.48 -13.55 5.43
C LEU A 184 -2.39 -12.70 6.70
N PHE A 185 -2.55 -13.29 7.87
CA PHE A 185 -2.61 -12.59 9.14
C PHE A 185 -1.63 -13.22 10.14
N PRO A 186 -0.36 -12.83 10.11
CA PRO A 186 0.64 -13.35 11.04
C PRO A 186 0.27 -12.98 12.48
N GLU A 187 0.50 -13.89 13.41
CA GLU A 187 0.34 -13.65 14.82
C GLU A 187 1.65 -13.10 15.40
N THR A 188 1.58 -11.97 16.09
CA THR A 188 2.71 -11.34 16.77
C THR A 188 2.27 -10.94 18.18
N ASP A 189 3.04 -11.33 19.20
CA ASP A 189 2.79 -10.87 20.58
C ASP A 189 3.31 -9.44 20.75
N LEU A 190 2.41 -8.49 20.75
CA LEU A 190 2.68 -7.07 20.95
C LEU A 190 2.29 -6.56 22.34
N GLN A 191 1.83 -7.46 23.25
CA GLN A 191 1.44 -7.07 24.59
C GLN A 191 2.65 -6.97 25.53
N ASN A 192 3.70 -7.78 25.28
CA ASN A 192 4.87 -7.89 26.12
C ASN A 192 6.14 -7.52 25.35
N ILE A 193 6.19 -6.33 24.75
CA ILE A 193 7.36 -5.87 23.99
C ILE A 193 8.55 -5.64 24.94
N PRO A 194 9.69 -6.32 24.75
CA PRO A 194 10.91 -6.06 25.52
C PRO A 194 11.34 -4.60 25.38
N LYS A 195 11.88 -4.01 26.45
CA LYS A 195 12.24 -2.58 26.47
C LYS A 195 13.26 -2.19 25.41
N ASP A 196 14.21 -3.05 25.14
CA ASP A 196 15.27 -2.90 24.14
C ASP A 196 14.77 -3.06 22.69
N MET A 197 13.60 -3.66 22.50
CA MET A 197 12.95 -3.81 21.20
C MET A 197 11.79 -2.82 21.02
N SER A 198 11.48 -2.01 22.01
CA SER A 198 10.33 -1.11 22.00
C SER A 198 10.69 0.26 21.45
N VAL A 199 9.88 0.78 20.54
CA VAL A 199 9.94 2.14 20.01
C VAL A 199 8.61 2.86 20.22
N ASP A 200 8.66 4.11 20.66
CA ASP A 200 7.48 4.98 20.77
C ASP A 200 7.13 5.56 19.40
N LEU A 201 5.91 5.31 18.94
CA LEU A 201 5.37 5.78 17.66
C LEU A 201 4.48 7.03 17.78
N GLY A 202 4.27 7.53 19.01
CA GLY A 202 3.34 8.61 19.30
C GLY A 202 1.95 8.08 19.67
N HIS A 203 1.06 8.97 20.12
CA HIS A 203 -0.34 8.67 20.48
C HIS A 203 -0.52 7.50 21.45
N GLY A 204 0.54 7.18 22.24
CA GLY A 204 0.53 6.04 23.18
C GLY A 204 0.79 4.69 22.51
N ILE A 205 1.06 4.67 21.20
CA ILE A 205 1.32 3.46 20.43
C ILE A 205 2.81 3.10 20.52
N LYS A 206 3.08 1.83 20.82
CA LYS A 206 4.42 1.26 20.85
C LYS A 206 4.58 0.25 19.73
N GLY A 207 5.71 0.30 19.05
CA GLY A 207 6.12 -0.68 18.06
C GLY A 207 7.22 -1.58 18.59
N MET A 208 7.27 -2.81 18.09
CA MET A 208 8.34 -3.78 18.32
C MET A 208 9.28 -3.82 17.12
N VAL A 209 10.57 -3.62 17.39
CA VAL A 209 11.63 -3.70 16.37
C VAL A 209 12.35 -5.03 16.51
N GLU A 210 12.42 -5.77 15.41
CA GLU A 210 13.10 -7.07 15.35
C GLU A 210 14.02 -7.14 14.14
N GLY A 211 15.13 -7.87 14.29
CA GLY A 211 16.03 -8.21 13.20
C GLY A 211 15.97 -9.70 12.90
N ALA A 212 15.70 -10.09 11.67
CA ALA A 212 15.72 -11.48 11.26
C ALA A 212 16.15 -11.63 9.80
N ALA A 213 17.00 -12.61 9.51
CA ALA A 213 17.40 -13.01 8.16
C ALA A 213 17.79 -11.83 7.24
N GLY A 214 18.59 -10.88 7.73
CA GLY A 214 19.05 -9.71 6.98
C GLY A 214 17.99 -8.63 6.76
N SER A 215 16.86 -8.72 7.45
CA SER A 215 15.79 -7.73 7.42
C SER A 215 15.54 -7.14 8.81
N GLN A 216 15.07 -5.91 8.84
CA GLN A 216 14.49 -5.27 10.02
C GLN A 216 12.97 -5.24 9.87
N TYR A 217 12.28 -5.54 10.95
CA TYR A 217 10.84 -5.50 11.08
C TYR A 217 10.48 -4.49 12.15
N LEU A 218 9.46 -3.70 11.90
CA LEU A 218 8.81 -2.86 12.90
C LEU A 218 7.33 -3.18 12.86
N THR A 219 6.80 -3.73 13.96
CA THR A 219 5.41 -4.19 14.06
C THR A 219 4.70 -3.48 15.20
N TRP A 220 3.49 -3.01 14.97
CA TRP A 220 2.63 -2.39 16.00
C TRP A 220 1.17 -2.72 15.77
N GLN A 221 0.32 -2.38 16.73
CA GLN A 221 -1.11 -2.65 16.69
C GLN A 221 -1.93 -1.38 16.89
N GLU A 222 -2.98 -1.22 16.09
CA GLU A 222 -4.01 -0.19 16.23
C GLU A 222 -5.39 -0.86 16.15
N GLY A 223 -6.03 -1.01 17.32
CA GLY A 223 -7.28 -1.75 17.43
C GLY A 223 -7.15 -3.22 16.98
N ARG A 224 -7.88 -3.61 15.94
CA ARG A 224 -7.81 -4.95 15.35
C ARG A 224 -6.83 -5.05 14.17
N TRP A 225 -6.11 -3.98 13.88
CA TRP A 225 -5.11 -3.93 12.83
C TRP A 225 -3.73 -4.18 13.40
N THR A 226 -3.00 -5.10 12.80
CA THR A 226 -1.55 -5.22 12.96
C THR A 226 -0.89 -4.56 11.76
N LEU A 227 0.09 -3.70 12.00
CA LEU A 227 0.84 -3.03 10.96
C LEU A 227 2.30 -3.41 11.05
N GLN A 228 2.93 -3.67 9.91
CA GLN A 228 4.33 -4.07 9.85
C GLN A 228 5.05 -3.35 8.72
N ILE A 229 6.26 -2.89 9.02
CA ILE A 229 7.21 -2.40 8.02
C ILE A 229 8.41 -3.35 8.02
N ARG A 230 8.74 -3.88 6.85
CA ARG A 230 9.96 -4.64 6.60
C ARG A 230 10.89 -3.86 5.69
N SER A 231 12.18 -3.81 6.04
CA SER A 231 13.25 -3.30 5.17
C SER A 231 14.49 -4.18 5.26
N VAL A 232 15.41 -4.05 4.32
CA VAL A 232 16.70 -4.72 4.38
C VAL A 232 17.57 -4.02 5.44
N SER A 233 18.23 -4.78 6.31
CA SER A 233 19.01 -4.24 7.43
C SER A 233 20.16 -3.33 6.98
N GLU A 234 20.81 -3.66 5.85
CA GLU A 234 21.92 -2.90 5.29
C GLU A 234 21.49 -1.49 4.81
N ASP A 235 20.23 -1.31 4.44
CA ASP A 235 19.72 -0.02 3.95
C ASP A 235 19.53 1.01 5.06
N GLN A 236 19.59 0.60 6.33
CA GLN A 236 19.43 1.44 7.53
C GLN A 236 18.25 2.40 7.44
N MET A 237 17.12 1.92 6.92
CA MET A 237 15.91 2.73 6.74
C MET A 237 15.35 3.21 8.07
N ASN A 238 14.82 4.43 8.08
CA ASN A 238 14.13 4.97 9.25
C ASN A 238 12.69 4.43 9.34
N ASN A 239 12.53 3.13 9.60
CA ASN A 239 11.23 2.49 9.77
C ASN A 239 10.38 3.17 10.87
N PRO A 240 10.95 3.58 12.04
CA PRO A 240 10.19 4.32 13.04
C PRO A 240 9.63 5.65 12.54
N GLY A 241 10.39 6.37 11.71
CA GLY A 241 9.92 7.64 11.12
C GLY A 241 8.80 7.44 10.11
N ILE A 242 8.81 6.32 9.38
CA ILE A 242 7.71 5.96 8.46
C ILE A 242 6.48 5.56 9.27
N ALA A 243 6.64 4.69 10.28
CA ALA A 243 5.56 4.25 11.17
C ALA A 243 4.86 5.42 11.88
N LYS A 244 5.63 6.37 12.41
CA LYS A 244 5.05 7.59 13.04
C LYS A 244 4.15 8.38 12.11
N LYS A 245 4.51 8.49 10.82
CA LYS A 245 3.67 9.16 9.82
C LYS A 245 2.40 8.38 9.53
N MET A 246 2.47 7.03 9.54
CA MET A 246 1.31 6.18 9.37
C MET A 246 0.36 6.28 10.56
N VAL A 247 0.88 6.24 11.78
CA VAL A 247 0.11 6.44 13.03
C VAL A 247 -0.57 7.80 13.01
N GLU A 248 0.17 8.89 12.77
CA GLU A 248 -0.37 10.25 12.69
C GLU A 248 -1.48 10.37 11.65
N TYR A 249 -1.32 9.72 10.49
CA TYR A 249 -2.36 9.70 9.47
C TYR A 249 -3.62 8.99 9.95
N LEU A 250 -3.48 7.85 10.63
CA LEU A 250 -4.60 7.02 11.08
C LEU A 250 -5.36 7.61 12.27
N GLU A 251 -4.78 8.55 13.02
CA GLU A 251 -5.50 9.31 14.06
C GLU A 251 -6.69 10.12 13.51
N SER A 252 -6.63 10.50 12.24
CA SER A 252 -7.68 11.28 11.58
C SER A 252 -8.38 10.54 10.43
N HIS A 253 -7.87 9.38 10.03
CA HIS A 253 -8.36 8.60 8.89
C HIS A 253 -8.50 7.13 9.28
N MET A 254 -9.70 6.70 9.58
CA MET A 254 -9.94 5.34 10.07
C MET A 254 -9.95 4.33 8.92
N LEU A 255 -9.18 3.27 9.06
CA LEU A 255 -9.31 2.07 8.23
C LEU A 255 -10.68 1.41 8.43
N PRO A 256 -11.20 0.65 7.46
CA PRO A 256 -12.40 -0.16 7.67
C PRO A 256 -12.27 -0.99 8.94
N ALA A 257 -13.32 -1.03 9.76
CA ALA A 257 -13.30 -1.83 10.99
C ALA A 257 -13.44 -3.32 10.64
N PRO A 258 -12.38 -4.14 10.74
CA PRO A 258 -12.49 -5.56 10.47
C PRO A 258 -13.36 -6.22 11.53
N LYS A 259 -14.21 -7.20 11.16
CA LYS A 259 -14.95 -7.99 12.16
C LYS A 259 -13.99 -8.82 13.00
N ASP A 260 -12.97 -9.37 12.37
CA ASP A 260 -12.00 -10.24 13.02
C ASP A 260 -10.65 -9.54 13.16
N LYS A 261 -9.88 -9.40 12.09
CA LYS A 261 -8.52 -8.88 12.10
C LYS A 261 -8.16 -8.20 10.78
N GLY A 262 -7.19 -7.28 10.85
CA GLY A 262 -6.59 -6.64 9.67
C GLY A 262 -5.06 -6.67 9.76
N PHE A 263 -4.41 -6.59 8.60
CA PHE A 263 -2.97 -6.56 8.48
C PHE A 263 -2.53 -5.60 7.39
N VAL A 264 -1.60 -4.70 7.73
CA VAL A 264 -0.92 -3.81 6.80
C VAL A 264 0.53 -4.25 6.72
N ASP A 265 0.94 -4.74 5.57
CA ASP A 265 2.29 -5.21 5.29
C ASP A 265 2.98 -4.26 4.31
N VAL A 266 4.01 -3.57 4.79
CA VAL A 266 4.84 -2.63 4.02
C VAL A 266 6.22 -3.24 3.83
N GLN A 267 6.57 -3.58 2.60
CA GLN A 267 7.84 -4.21 2.27
C GLN A 267 8.69 -3.32 1.36
N TYR A 268 9.79 -2.83 1.88
CA TYR A 268 10.80 -2.14 1.09
C TYR A 268 11.79 -3.13 0.49
N ALA A 269 12.02 -3.01 -0.81
CA ALA A 269 13.06 -3.77 -1.49
C ALA A 269 14.45 -3.20 -1.15
N SER A 270 15.50 -3.97 -1.43
CA SER A 270 16.90 -3.55 -1.28
C SER A 270 17.15 -2.20 -1.95
N GLY A 271 17.86 -1.32 -1.24
CA GLY A 271 18.10 0.07 -1.61
C GLY A 271 16.96 1.04 -1.24
N GLY A 272 15.86 0.57 -0.62
CA GLY A 272 14.78 1.39 -0.05
C GLY A 272 13.99 2.26 -1.05
N LYS A 273 14.22 2.08 -2.36
CA LYS A 273 13.62 2.93 -3.42
C LYS A 273 12.25 2.45 -3.90
N SER A 274 11.98 1.17 -3.79
CA SER A 274 10.69 0.59 -4.15
C SER A 274 10.05 -0.05 -2.92
N VAL A 275 8.74 0.06 -2.86
CA VAL A 275 7.92 -0.47 -1.78
C VAL A 275 6.77 -1.26 -2.38
N ARG A 276 6.38 -2.33 -1.70
CA ARG A 276 5.10 -3.01 -1.91
C ARG A 276 4.30 -2.93 -0.64
N VAL A 277 3.05 -2.52 -0.77
CA VAL A 277 2.11 -2.47 0.34
C VAL A 277 0.96 -3.43 0.05
N THR A 278 0.72 -4.32 1.01
CA THR A 278 -0.44 -5.21 1.01
C THR A 278 -1.27 -4.92 2.25
N ILE A 279 -2.54 -4.58 2.06
CA ILE A 279 -3.47 -4.32 3.15
C ILE A 279 -4.60 -5.32 3.05
N SER A 280 -4.74 -6.18 4.07
CA SER A 280 -5.75 -7.24 4.10
C SER A 280 -6.59 -7.13 5.35
N TRP A 281 -7.91 -7.39 5.25
CA TRP A 281 -8.76 -7.49 6.42
C TRP A 281 -9.84 -8.54 6.24
N GLN A 282 -10.23 -9.12 7.35
CA GLN A 282 -11.24 -10.16 7.41
C GLN A 282 -12.57 -9.57 7.91
N ASP A 283 -13.61 -9.77 7.15
CA ASP A 283 -14.99 -9.44 7.49
C ASP A 283 -15.85 -10.72 7.46
N GLY A 284 -15.81 -11.46 8.54
CA GLY A 284 -16.42 -12.79 8.63
C GLY A 284 -15.75 -13.77 7.66
N LYS A 285 -16.50 -14.28 6.67
CA LYS A 285 -15.94 -15.20 5.66
C LYS A 285 -15.24 -14.48 4.51
N GLN A 286 -15.40 -13.19 4.37
CA GLN A 286 -14.77 -12.43 3.30
C GLN A 286 -13.41 -11.90 3.74
N ILE A 287 -12.44 -12.01 2.86
CA ILE A 287 -11.14 -11.34 2.98
C ILE A 287 -11.05 -10.33 1.85
N HIS A 288 -10.78 -9.10 2.24
CA HIS A 288 -10.48 -7.98 1.38
C HIS A 288 -8.98 -7.79 1.31
N GLN A 289 -8.45 -7.51 0.15
CA GLN A 289 -7.02 -7.26 -0.02
C GLN A 289 -6.77 -6.17 -1.05
N LEU A 290 -6.02 -5.14 -0.66
CA LEU A 290 -5.45 -4.15 -1.57
C LEU A 290 -3.94 -4.38 -1.67
N LYS A 291 -3.42 -4.39 -2.91
CA LYS A 291 -1.98 -4.40 -3.19
C LYS A 291 -1.61 -3.21 -4.04
N THR A 292 -0.47 -2.59 -3.75
CA THR A 292 0.05 -1.46 -4.50
C THR A 292 1.56 -1.32 -4.32
N ASP A 293 2.22 -0.67 -5.28
CA ASP A 293 3.62 -0.25 -5.15
C ASP A 293 3.72 1.26 -4.83
N GLN A 294 2.61 1.90 -4.41
CA GLN A 294 2.60 3.27 -3.91
C GLN A 294 3.14 3.35 -2.48
N VAL A 295 3.52 4.55 -2.05
CA VAL A 295 3.99 4.77 -0.67
C VAL A 295 2.90 4.42 0.37
N PRO A 296 3.28 4.07 1.62
CA PRO A 296 2.32 3.59 2.63
C PRO A 296 1.13 4.51 2.87
N LEU A 297 1.30 5.83 2.88
CA LEU A 297 0.20 6.77 3.10
C LEU A 297 -0.81 6.77 1.95
N ASP A 298 -0.34 6.63 0.71
CA ASP A 298 -1.22 6.51 -0.46
C ASP A 298 -2.02 5.19 -0.43
N ALA A 299 -1.36 4.10 -0.02
CA ALA A 299 -2.02 2.81 0.16
C ALA A 299 -3.10 2.86 1.25
N LEU A 300 -2.79 3.46 2.39
CA LEU A 300 -3.76 3.69 3.48
C LEU A 300 -4.92 4.55 2.99
N GLY A 301 -4.65 5.62 2.25
CA GLY A 301 -5.68 6.51 1.69
C GLY A 301 -6.67 5.78 0.77
N MET A 302 -6.19 4.86 -0.06
CA MET A 302 -7.07 4.02 -0.87
C MET A 302 -7.97 3.13 0.00
N VAL A 303 -7.45 2.49 1.05
CA VAL A 303 -8.24 1.61 1.92
C VAL A 303 -9.21 2.39 2.82
N VAL A 304 -8.81 3.53 3.37
CA VAL A 304 -9.69 4.44 4.13
C VAL A 304 -10.91 4.86 3.29
N SER A 305 -10.76 4.94 1.98
CA SER A 305 -11.83 5.34 1.05
C SER A 305 -12.80 4.21 0.67
N VAL A 306 -12.60 2.98 1.15
CA VAL A 306 -13.45 1.83 0.83
C VAL A 306 -14.88 2.02 1.38
N LYS A 307 -15.88 1.96 0.48
CA LYS A 307 -17.31 2.15 0.79
C LYS A 307 -18.18 1.18 0.02
#